data_5901e3b479132ba24f58186cd3bf0999
#
_entry.id   5901e3b479132ba24f58186cd3bf0999
#
_cell.length_a   1.000
_cell.length_b   1.000
_cell.length_c   1.000
_cell.angle_alpha   90.00
_cell.angle_beta   90.00
_cell.angle_gamma   90.00
#
_symmetry.space_group_name_H-M   'P 1'
#
loop_
_entity.id
_entity.type
_entity.pdbx_description
1 polymer ?
#
loop_
_entity_poly.entity_id
_entity_poly.type
_entity_poly.pdbx_seq_one_letter_code
_entity_poly.pdbx_strand_id
1 'polypeptide(L)'
;MARRLQVSFYERGHQTGVYLFPDDQPAPPSYQHSPIVAEYFAHCEEERRRRSGARARLIGSPGEIFPNTALHPRQPRTIAAWHPRGTHQTEVWRWYLVDKAAPSEVKDFLRGYYIRYSGPAGMTEQDDMENWNYAHAASRGTIARRYAYSYEQGMGFEIEDYESDGLRIPGTVMDITEAKSSEHNLRNLYRRWTEFMEAGSWEALATWRRNAKAMAAE
;
A
#
# COMPACT_ATOMS: atom_id res chain seq x y z
N MET A 1 6.16 21.12 0.46
CA MET A 1 6.56 19.76 0.03
C MET A 1 5.59 18.75 0.62
N ALA A 2 5.15 17.74 -0.14
CA ALA A 2 4.26 16.71 0.40
C ALA A 2 4.97 15.85 1.45
N ARG A 3 4.28 15.53 2.54
CA ARG A 3 4.75 14.54 3.52
C ARG A 3 4.54 13.13 2.99
N ARG A 4 5.45 12.23 3.31
CA ARG A 4 5.35 10.80 2.99
C ARG A 4 5.08 10.04 4.28
N LEU A 5 3.95 9.38 4.33
CA LEU A 5 3.49 8.69 5.53
C LEU A 5 3.29 7.21 5.22
N GLN A 6 3.67 6.36 6.16
CA GLN A 6 3.20 4.98 6.25
C GLN A 6 2.12 4.92 7.33
N VAL A 7 1.03 4.23 7.04
CA VAL A 7 -0.12 4.10 7.93
C VAL A 7 -0.43 2.64 8.11
N SER A 8 -0.53 2.20 9.33
CA SER A 8 -0.89 0.83 9.68
C SER A 8 -2.08 0.77 10.63
N PHE A 9 -2.81 -0.31 10.54
CA PHE A 9 -3.94 -0.64 11.39
C PHE A 9 -3.62 -1.94 12.13
N TYR A 10 -2.93 -1.82 13.25
CA TYR A 10 -2.36 -2.95 13.99
C TYR A 10 -3.34 -4.08 14.29
N GLU A 11 -4.57 -3.74 14.67
CA GLU A 11 -5.59 -4.73 15.01
C GLU A 11 -5.95 -5.67 13.84
N ARG A 12 -5.62 -5.28 12.61
CA ARG A 12 -6.05 -5.99 11.40
C ARG A 12 -4.93 -6.38 10.46
N GLY A 13 -3.72 -5.89 10.68
CA GLY A 13 -2.57 -6.12 9.80
C GLY A 13 -2.67 -5.37 8.46
N HIS A 14 -3.67 -4.47 8.28
CA HIS A 14 -3.79 -3.67 7.08
C HIS A 14 -2.83 -2.50 7.12
N GLN A 15 -2.36 -2.09 5.94
CA GLN A 15 -1.38 -1.02 5.84
C GLN A 15 -1.44 -0.30 4.49
N THR A 16 -0.96 0.93 4.46
CA THR A 16 -0.84 1.70 3.22
C THR A 16 0.22 2.78 3.36
N GLY A 17 0.73 3.25 2.24
CA GLY A 17 1.44 4.52 2.17
C GLY A 17 0.50 5.63 1.71
N VAL A 18 0.78 6.86 2.13
CA VAL A 18 0.07 8.04 1.63
C VAL A 18 1.03 9.21 1.47
N TYR A 19 0.73 10.07 0.50
CA TYR A 19 1.33 11.40 0.38
C TYR A 19 0.32 12.41 0.88
N LEU A 20 0.69 13.21 1.86
CA LEU A 20 -0.12 14.34 2.34
C LEU A 20 0.42 15.64 1.75
N PHE A 21 -0.38 16.26 0.88
CA PHE A 21 -0.06 17.53 0.25
C PHE A 21 -0.54 18.70 1.12
N PRO A 22 0.20 19.82 1.21
CA PRO A 22 -0.29 21.05 1.80
C PRO A 22 -1.52 21.59 1.04
N ASP A 23 -2.36 22.36 1.72
CA ASP A 23 -3.57 22.94 1.09
C ASP A 23 -3.24 23.88 -0.07
N ASP A 24 -2.16 24.62 0.03
CA ASP A 24 -1.66 25.57 -0.97
C ASP A 24 -0.87 24.92 -2.12
N GLN A 25 -0.57 23.63 -2.01
CA GLN A 25 0.17 22.91 -3.02
C GLN A 25 -0.58 21.66 -3.46
N PRO A 26 -1.52 21.78 -4.38
CA PRO A 26 -2.27 20.62 -4.87
C PRO A 26 -1.33 19.60 -5.53
N ALA A 27 -1.75 18.35 -5.52
CA ALA A 27 -1.04 17.30 -6.22
C ALA A 27 -0.83 17.67 -7.70
N PRO A 28 0.33 17.31 -8.27
CA PRO A 28 0.57 17.54 -9.69
C PRO A 28 -0.53 16.91 -10.56
N PRO A 29 -0.85 17.50 -11.71
CA PRO A 29 -1.82 16.92 -12.63
C PRO A 29 -1.44 15.48 -13.00
N SER A 30 -2.44 14.61 -13.03
CA SER A 30 -2.26 13.28 -13.58
C SER A 30 -2.12 13.40 -15.10
N TYR A 31 -1.52 12.51 -15.73
CA TYR A 31 -1.33 12.26 -17.15
C TYR A 31 -1.70 13.37 -18.15
N GLN A 32 -0.71 13.86 -18.87
CA GLN A 32 -0.81 14.90 -19.92
C GLN A 32 -0.60 14.30 -21.33
N HIS A 33 -1.18 13.13 -21.62
CA HIS A 33 -0.95 12.43 -22.87
C HIS A 33 -1.61 13.11 -24.07
N SER A 34 -2.89 13.47 -23.94
CA SER A 34 -3.67 14.19 -24.91
C SER A 34 -4.66 15.12 -24.23
N PRO A 35 -5.29 16.07 -24.93
CA PRO A 35 -6.30 16.94 -24.34
C PRO A 35 -7.45 16.16 -23.69
N ILE A 36 -7.96 15.13 -24.33
CA ILE A 36 -9.06 14.29 -23.80
C ILE A 36 -8.63 13.56 -22.54
N VAL A 37 -7.42 12.99 -22.53
CA VAL A 37 -6.87 12.30 -21.34
C VAL A 37 -6.64 13.29 -20.20
N ALA A 38 -6.07 14.45 -20.49
CA ALA A 38 -5.84 15.49 -19.50
C ALA A 38 -7.13 16.01 -18.86
N GLU A 39 -8.14 16.30 -19.69
CA GLU A 39 -9.46 16.77 -19.25
C GLU A 39 -10.17 15.72 -18.38
N TYR A 40 -10.17 14.46 -18.80
CA TYR A 40 -10.75 13.37 -18.02
C TYR A 40 -10.13 13.28 -16.62
N PHE A 41 -8.80 13.30 -16.52
CA PHE A 41 -8.14 13.22 -15.20
C PHE A 41 -8.31 14.49 -14.36
N ALA A 42 -8.39 15.66 -14.99
CA ALA A 42 -8.72 16.90 -14.30
C ALA A 42 -10.13 16.84 -13.69
N HIS A 43 -11.11 16.34 -14.45
CA HIS A 43 -12.46 16.12 -13.96
C HIS A 43 -12.51 15.11 -12.78
N CYS A 44 -11.80 13.99 -12.91
CA CYS A 44 -11.69 12.99 -11.83
C CYS A 44 -11.10 13.61 -10.55
N GLU A 45 -10.10 14.46 -10.68
CA GLU A 45 -9.47 15.15 -9.56
C GLU A 45 -10.42 16.15 -8.90
N GLU A 46 -11.17 16.93 -9.67
CA GLU A 46 -12.17 17.84 -9.17
C GLU A 46 -13.27 17.09 -8.41
N GLU A 47 -13.76 15.99 -8.97
CA GLU A 47 -14.76 15.15 -8.31
C GLU A 47 -14.21 14.56 -7.00
N ARG A 48 -12.96 14.10 -6.98
CA ARG A 48 -12.29 13.62 -5.79
C ARG A 48 -12.23 14.69 -4.69
N ARG A 49 -11.86 15.92 -5.06
CA ARG A 49 -11.84 17.05 -4.11
C ARG A 49 -13.23 17.36 -3.56
N ARG A 50 -14.21 17.41 -4.41
CA ARG A 50 -15.60 17.66 -4.01
C ARG A 50 -16.13 16.60 -3.04
N ARG A 51 -15.82 15.30 -3.29
CA ARG A 51 -16.30 14.17 -2.46
C ARG A 51 -15.53 14.00 -1.17
N SER A 52 -14.24 14.27 -1.19
CA SER A 52 -13.34 13.94 -0.08
C SER A 52 -13.04 15.12 0.84
N GLY A 53 -13.36 16.35 0.43
CA GLY A 53 -13.04 17.57 1.22
C GLY A 53 -11.56 17.62 1.59
N ALA A 54 -11.23 17.91 2.84
CA ALA A 54 -9.85 17.97 3.33
C ALA A 54 -9.05 16.69 3.09
N ARG A 55 -9.70 15.52 3.04
CA ARG A 55 -9.04 14.24 2.74
C ARG A 55 -8.56 14.14 1.30
N ALA A 56 -8.99 15.03 0.41
CA ALA A 56 -8.45 15.10 -0.96
C ALA A 56 -6.94 15.42 -1.01
N ARG A 57 -6.36 15.91 0.08
CA ARG A 57 -4.92 16.12 0.21
C ARG A 57 -4.13 14.81 0.37
N LEU A 58 -4.81 13.70 0.72
CA LEU A 58 -4.22 12.38 0.83
C LEU A 58 -4.22 11.68 -0.53
N ILE A 59 -3.06 11.40 -1.05
CA ILE A 59 -2.89 10.58 -2.26
C ILE A 59 -2.32 9.23 -1.85
N GLY A 60 -3.11 8.18 -2.06
CA GLY A 60 -2.72 6.83 -1.74
C GLY A 60 -1.48 6.37 -2.51
N SER A 61 -0.67 5.58 -1.83
CA SER A 61 0.41 4.75 -2.35
C SER A 61 -0.03 3.28 -2.26
N PRO A 62 0.71 2.33 -2.83
CA PRO A 62 0.39 0.92 -2.65
C PRO A 62 0.13 0.56 -1.20
N GLY A 63 -0.87 -0.27 -0.97
CA GLY A 63 -1.29 -0.72 0.35
C GLY A 63 -1.73 -2.16 0.34
N GLU A 64 -1.87 -2.72 1.52
CA GLU A 64 -2.18 -4.13 1.71
C GLU A 64 -3.37 -4.31 2.64
N ILE A 65 -4.24 -5.21 2.26
CA ILE A 65 -5.30 -5.75 3.09
C ILE A 65 -4.87 -7.16 3.48
N PHE A 66 -4.44 -7.31 4.73
CA PHE A 66 -4.03 -8.61 5.27
C PHE A 66 -5.15 -9.66 5.06
N PRO A 67 -4.86 -10.91 4.68
CA PRO A 67 -3.51 -11.49 4.64
C PRO A 67 -2.80 -11.41 3.27
N ASN A 68 -3.51 -11.22 2.16
CA ASN A 68 -2.95 -11.52 0.84
C ASN A 68 -3.45 -10.62 -0.30
N THR A 69 -4.03 -9.47 0.00
CA THR A 69 -4.56 -8.58 -1.03
C THR A 69 -3.78 -7.28 -1.06
N ALA A 70 -3.27 -6.90 -2.21
CA ALA A 70 -2.62 -5.62 -2.43
C ALA A 70 -3.48 -4.70 -3.30
N LEU A 71 -3.46 -3.42 -2.98
CA LEU A 71 -4.15 -2.36 -3.70
C LEU A 71 -3.13 -1.37 -4.25
N HIS A 72 -3.21 -1.09 -5.54
CA HIS A 72 -2.45 -0.02 -6.17
C HIS A 72 -3.43 1.09 -6.58
N PRO A 73 -3.56 2.17 -5.79
CA PRO A 73 -4.64 3.16 -5.96
C PRO A 73 -4.39 4.14 -7.11
N ARG A 74 -3.14 4.24 -7.57
CA ARG A 74 -2.73 5.08 -8.71
C ARG A 74 -2.63 4.24 -9.97
N GLN A 75 -2.44 4.87 -11.13
CA GLN A 75 -2.26 4.13 -12.39
C GLN A 75 -0.89 3.43 -12.47
N PRO A 76 -0.87 2.18 -12.92
CA PRO A 76 -2.01 1.34 -13.27
C PRO A 76 -2.79 0.92 -12.02
N ARG A 77 -4.08 1.25 -11.99
CA ARG A 77 -4.93 0.96 -10.83
C ARG A 77 -5.25 -0.53 -10.80
N THR A 78 -4.73 -1.24 -9.82
CA THR A 78 -4.87 -2.70 -9.73
C THR A 78 -5.26 -3.17 -8.34
N ILE A 79 -5.91 -4.33 -8.33
CA ILE A 79 -6.06 -5.19 -7.15
C ILE A 79 -5.25 -6.45 -7.45
N ALA A 80 -4.44 -6.88 -6.52
CA ALA A 80 -3.71 -8.14 -6.61
C ALA A 80 -4.02 -9.04 -5.43
N ALA A 81 -4.13 -10.33 -5.68
CA ALA A 81 -4.26 -11.35 -4.63
C ALA A 81 -3.12 -12.37 -4.77
N TRP A 82 -2.48 -12.65 -3.65
CA TRP A 82 -1.31 -13.52 -3.56
C TRP A 82 -1.73 -14.89 -3.04
N HIS A 83 -1.52 -15.94 -3.86
CA HIS A 83 -1.92 -17.29 -3.53
C HIS A 83 -0.69 -18.18 -3.37
N PRO A 84 -0.36 -18.64 -2.15
CA PRO A 84 0.70 -19.62 -1.95
C PRO A 84 0.39 -20.92 -2.70
N ARG A 85 1.35 -21.42 -3.46
CA ARG A 85 1.30 -22.71 -4.17
C ARG A 85 2.40 -23.63 -3.65
N GLY A 86 2.48 -23.77 -2.34
CA GLY A 86 3.54 -24.48 -1.63
C GLY A 86 4.59 -23.53 -1.07
N THR A 87 5.73 -24.09 -0.66
CA THR A 87 6.78 -23.36 0.06
C THR A 87 7.66 -22.47 -0.83
N HIS A 88 7.59 -22.64 -2.15
CA HIS A 88 8.53 -22.01 -3.08
C HIS A 88 7.85 -21.27 -4.23
N GLN A 89 6.54 -21.23 -4.26
CA GLN A 89 5.79 -20.60 -5.33
C GLN A 89 4.64 -19.80 -4.79
N THR A 90 4.42 -18.62 -5.36
CA THR A 90 3.24 -17.79 -5.14
C THR A 90 2.64 -17.45 -6.49
N GLU A 91 1.35 -17.73 -6.64
CA GLU A 91 0.56 -17.29 -7.78
C GLU A 91 -0.02 -15.93 -7.48
N VAL A 92 0.07 -14.99 -8.42
CA VAL A 92 -0.47 -13.64 -8.27
C VAL A 92 -1.60 -13.44 -9.27
N TRP A 93 -2.79 -13.21 -8.77
CA TRP A 93 -3.92 -12.80 -9.57
C TRP A 93 -4.03 -11.29 -9.52
N ARG A 94 -4.10 -10.67 -10.69
CA ARG A 94 -4.17 -9.23 -10.81
C ARG A 94 -5.33 -8.79 -11.69
N TRP A 95 -6.11 -7.85 -11.16
CA TRP A 95 -7.19 -7.18 -11.87
C TRP A 95 -6.81 -5.74 -12.11
N TYR A 96 -6.81 -5.35 -13.36
CA TYR A 96 -6.66 -3.96 -13.77
C TYR A 96 -8.02 -3.28 -13.81
N LEU A 97 -8.14 -2.14 -13.15
CA LEU A 97 -9.39 -1.41 -13.01
C LEU A 97 -9.43 -0.20 -13.93
N VAL A 98 -10.46 -0.14 -14.77
CA VAL A 98 -10.73 0.97 -15.68
C VAL A 98 -12.17 1.43 -15.47
N ASP A 99 -12.39 2.74 -15.42
CA ASP A 99 -13.73 3.29 -15.35
C ASP A 99 -14.53 2.91 -16.61
N LYS A 100 -15.68 2.29 -16.39
CA LYS A 100 -16.58 1.86 -17.48
C LYS A 100 -17.06 3.06 -18.31
N ALA A 101 -17.28 4.22 -17.68
CA ALA A 101 -17.76 5.43 -18.30
C ALA A 101 -16.68 6.28 -18.98
N ALA A 102 -15.39 5.96 -18.80
CA ALA A 102 -14.31 6.72 -19.41
C ALA A 102 -14.41 6.73 -20.96
N PRO A 103 -14.02 7.82 -21.63
CA PRO A 103 -13.90 7.87 -23.09
C PRO A 103 -13.01 6.76 -23.63
N SER A 104 -13.26 6.35 -24.88
CA SER A 104 -12.47 5.27 -25.53
C SER A 104 -10.98 5.59 -25.57
N GLU A 105 -10.61 6.82 -25.91
CA GLU A 105 -9.21 7.27 -25.95
C GLU A 105 -8.53 7.16 -24.58
N VAL A 106 -9.25 7.47 -23.51
CA VAL A 106 -8.74 7.29 -22.13
C VAL A 106 -8.53 5.81 -21.82
N LYS A 107 -9.46 4.95 -22.22
CA LYS A 107 -9.34 3.49 -22.04
C LYS A 107 -8.15 2.93 -22.80
N ASP A 108 -7.94 3.37 -24.02
CA ASP A 108 -6.81 2.93 -24.84
C ASP A 108 -5.47 3.41 -24.28
N PHE A 109 -5.41 4.66 -23.83
CA PHE A 109 -4.25 5.19 -23.13
C PHE A 109 -3.93 4.39 -21.87
N LEU A 110 -4.91 4.14 -21.01
CA LEU A 110 -4.73 3.39 -19.77
C LEU A 110 -4.34 1.93 -20.01
N ARG A 111 -4.92 1.30 -21.05
CA ARG A 111 -4.54 -0.05 -21.47
C ARG A 111 -3.07 -0.10 -21.91
N GLY A 112 -2.66 0.85 -22.75
CA GLY A 112 -1.27 0.96 -23.17
C GLY A 112 -0.31 1.23 -22.02
N TYR A 113 -0.73 2.06 -21.06
CA TYR A 113 0.02 2.34 -19.83
C TYR A 113 0.19 1.07 -18.99
N TYR A 114 -0.90 0.32 -18.75
CA TYR A 114 -0.86 -0.94 -18.02
C TYR A 114 0.06 -1.97 -18.65
N ILE A 115 -0.01 -2.14 -19.98
CA ILE A 115 0.83 -3.10 -20.71
C ILE A 115 2.31 -2.76 -20.54
N ARG A 116 2.68 -1.49 -20.65
CA ARG A 116 4.07 -1.03 -20.48
C ARG A 116 4.56 -1.11 -19.04
N TYR A 117 3.68 -0.93 -18.07
CA TYR A 117 4.04 -0.91 -16.63
C TYR A 117 4.07 -2.33 -16.06
N SER A 118 2.98 -3.07 -16.19
CA SER A 118 2.74 -4.35 -15.51
C SER A 118 2.57 -5.55 -16.45
N GLY A 119 2.60 -5.34 -17.78
CA GLY A 119 2.46 -6.43 -18.74
C GLY A 119 3.65 -7.40 -18.72
N PRO A 120 3.53 -8.59 -19.33
CA PRO A 120 4.60 -9.60 -19.33
C PRO A 120 5.95 -9.12 -19.86
N ALA A 121 5.94 -8.15 -20.76
CA ALA A 121 7.14 -7.44 -21.26
C ALA A 121 7.19 -6.00 -20.75
N GLY A 122 6.57 -5.71 -19.62
CA GLY A 122 6.56 -4.39 -19.00
C GLY A 122 7.93 -4.02 -18.42
N MET A 123 8.13 -2.73 -18.18
CA MET A 123 9.45 -2.20 -17.81
C MET A 123 9.59 -1.94 -16.30
N THR A 124 8.55 -2.12 -15.50
CA THR A 124 8.59 -1.73 -14.08
C THR A 124 8.41 -2.92 -13.16
N GLU A 125 7.34 -3.69 -13.37
CA GLU A 125 6.97 -4.74 -12.43
C GLU A 125 7.73 -6.06 -12.67
N GLN A 126 8.28 -6.22 -13.87
CA GLN A 126 9.11 -7.38 -14.18
C GLN A 126 10.40 -7.38 -13.36
N ASP A 127 10.99 -6.22 -13.15
CA ASP A 127 12.18 -6.07 -12.31
C ASP A 127 11.88 -6.45 -10.85
N ASP A 128 10.71 -6.06 -10.33
CA ASP A 128 10.27 -6.43 -8.99
C ASP A 128 10.10 -7.93 -8.84
N MET A 129 9.49 -8.59 -9.84
CA MET A 129 9.28 -10.05 -9.82
C MET A 129 10.60 -10.81 -9.86
N GLU A 130 11.58 -10.34 -10.63
CA GLU A 130 12.93 -10.91 -10.65
C GLU A 130 13.61 -10.74 -9.31
N ASN A 131 13.54 -9.57 -8.70
CA ASN A 131 14.09 -9.31 -7.38
C ASN A 131 13.48 -10.23 -6.31
N TRP A 132 12.17 -10.47 -6.34
CA TRP A 132 11.52 -11.40 -5.41
C TRP A 132 12.00 -12.84 -5.60
N ASN A 133 12.16 -13.28 -6.84
CA ASN A 133 12.68 -14.61 -7.14
C ASN A 133 14.11 -14.78 -6.62
N TYR A 134 14.98 -13.79 -6.85
CA TYR A 134 16.36 -13.85 -6.38
C TYR A 134 16.46 -13.71 -4.85
N ALA A 135 15.66 -12.87 -4.23
CA ALA A 135 15.61 -12.75 -2.77
C ALA A 135 15.16 -14.06 -2.13
N HIS A 136 14.15 -14.73 -2.71
CA HIS A 136 13.72 -16.06 -2.27
C HIS A 136 14.81 -17.10 -2.46
N ALA A 137 15.48 -17.14 -3.61
CA ALA A 137 16.57 -18.07 -3.87
C ALA A 137 17.73 -17.83 -2.90
N ALA A 138 18.11 -16.58 -2.66
CA ALA A 138 19.19 -16.21 -1.73
C ALA A 138 18.86 -16.60 -0.28
N SER A 139 17.62 -16.43 0.16
CA SER A 139 17.17 -16.77 1.53
C SER A 139 17.28 -18.28 1.84
N ARG A 140 17.34 -19.13 0.81
CA ARG A 140 17.54 -20.58 0.96
C ARG A 140 18.98 -20.96 1.21
N GLY A 141 19.93 -20.04 1.02
CA GLY A 141 21.35 -20.28 1.21
C GLY A 141 21.69 -20.59 2.66
N THR A 142 22.64 -21.53 2.88
CA THR A 142 23.09 -21.92 4.23
C THR A 142 23.69 -20.75 4.99
N ILE A 143 24.37 -19.86 4.31
CA ILE A 143 25.00 -18.69 4.92
C ILE A 143 23.94 -17.66 5.31
N ALA A 144 22.99 -17.34 4.41
CA ALA A 144 21.93 -16.35 4.67
C ALA A 144 21.11 -16.69 5.93
N ARG A 145 20.85 -17.98 6.18
CA ARG A 145 20.10 -18.43 7.37
C ARG A 145 20.81 -18.23 8.69
N ARG A 146 22.11 -17.93 8.70
CA ARG A 146 22.89 -17.72 9.92
C ARG A 146 22.81 -16.28 10.43
N TYR A 147 22.31 -15.36 9.63
CA TYR A 147 22.23 -13.96 9.98
C TYR A 147 20.78 -13.58 10.31
N ALA A 148 20.61 -12.91 11.45
CA ALA A 148 19.35 -12.23 11.76
C ALA A 148 19.26 -10.96 10.93
N TYR A 149 18.10 -10.72 10.32
CA TYR A 149 17.80 -9.45 9.69
C TYR A 149 17.20 -8.49 10.71
N SER A 150 17.63 -7.22 10.67
CA SER A 150 17.04 -6.17 11.49
C SER A 150 15.79 -5.60 10.80
N TYR A 151 14.71 -5.47 11.56
CA TYR A 151 13.47 -4.82 11.13
C TYR A 151 13.15 -3.61 12.02
N GLU A 152 14.18 -2.96 12.54
CA GLU A 152 14.06 -1.90 13.56
C GLU A 152 13.99 -0.50 12.97
N GLN A 153 14.19 -0.34 11.66
CA GLN A 153 14.20 0.98 11.02
C GLN A 153 12.89 1.74 11.30
N GLY A 154 13.01 2.89 11.97
CA GLY A 154 11.88 3.74 12.36
C GLY A 154 11.16 3.28 13.64
N MET A 155 11.64 2.27 14.35
CA MET A 155 11.04 1.84 15.63
C MET A 155 11.18 2.95 16.69
N GLY A 156 10.09 3.20 17.43
CA GLY A 156 10.04 4.25 18.45
C GLY A 156 9.71 5.66 17.92
N PHE A 157 9.44 5.78 16.62
CA PHE A 157 8.98 7.04 16.01
C PHE A 157 7.55 6.96 15.49
N GLU A 158 6.82 5.93 15.91
CA GLU A 158 5.41 5.75 15.59
C GLU A 158 4.56 6.82 16.27
N ILE A 159 3.57 7.34 15.55
CA ILE A 159 2.68 8.41 16.01
C ILE A 159 1.25 7.88 15.99
N GLU A 160 0.67 7.78 17.18
CA GLU A 160 -0.77 7.53 17.31
C GLU A 160 -1.54 8.85 17.14
N ASP A 161 -2.75 8.77 16.58
CA ASP A 161 -3.61 9.95 16.40
C ASP A 161 -2.92 11.10 15.64
N TYR A 162 -2.20 10.78 14.58
CA TYR A 162 -1.52 11.77 13.76
C TYR A 162 -2.47 12.83 13.22
N GLU A 163 -2.16 14.08 13.47
CA GLU A 163 -2.90 15.22 12.96
C GLU A 163 -1.95 16.22 12.28
N SER A 164 -2.34 16.72 11.12
CA SER A 164 -1.63 17.78 10.41
C SER A 164 -2.60 18.67 9.68
N ASP A 165 -2.53 19.97 9.94
CA ASP A 165 -3.36 21.01 9.30
C ASP A 165 -4.86 20.69 9.39
N GLY A 166 -5.34 20.28 10.57
CA GLY A 166 -6.73 19.90 10.82
C GLY A 166 -7.20 18.60 10.19
N LEU A 167 -6.28 17.80 9.65
CA LEU A 167 -6.57 16.47 9.10
C LEU A 167 -6.02 15.39 10.01
N ARG A 168 -6.91 14.63 10.65
CA ARG A 168 -6.57 13.44 11.43
C ARG A 168 -6.50 12.21 10.53
N ILE A 169 -5.38 11.47 10.64
CA ILE A 169 -5.15 10.21 9.95
C ILE A 169 -5.32 9.08 10.96
N PRO A 170 -6.30 8.18 10.77
CA PRO A 170 -6.54 7.08 11.70
C PRO A 170 -5.45 6.01 11.59
N GLY A 171 -5.23 5.28 12.68
CA GLY A 171 -4.21 4.24 12.78
C GLY A 171 -2.88 4.78 13.28
N THR A 172 -1.86 3.93 13.28
CA THR A 172 -0.51 4.32 13.65
C THR A 172 0.23 4.81 12.43
N VAL A 173 0.83 5.97 12.53
CA VAL A 173 1.50 6.66 11.41
C VAL A 173 2.99 6.75 11.67
N MET A 174 3.76 6.50 10.61
CA MET A 174 5.18 6.81 10.55
C MET A 174 5.41 7.89 9.50
N ASP A 175 5.90 9.05 9.91
CA ASP A 175 6.32 10.09 8.97
C ASP A 175 7.72 9.76 8.44
N ILE A 176 7.79 9.40 7.17
CA ILE A 176 9.04 9.03 6.49
C ILE A 176 9.51 10.12 5.51
N THR A 177 9.06 11.35 5.68
CA THR A 177 9.40 12.45 4.79
C THR A 177 10.91 12.68 4.73
N GLU A 178 11.56 12.73 5.87
CA GLU A 178 13.02 12.90 5.99
C GLU A 178 13.78 11.57 5.87
N ALA A 179 13.33 10.53 6.58
CA ALA A 179 13.97 9.22 6.59
C ALA A 179 13.82 8.44 5.27
N LYS A 180 12.84 8.80 4.46
CA LYS A 180 12.49 8.21 3.17
C LYS A 180 12.01 6.76 3.21
N SER A 181 12.25 6.01 4.25
CA SER A 181 11.75 4.64 4.45
C SER A 181 11.68 4.28 5.93
N SER A 182 10.88 3.27 6.26
CA SER A 182 10.87 2.58 7.54
C SER A 182 10.34 1.17 7.37
N GLU A 183 10.53 0.33 8.38
CA GLU A 183 10.03 -1.05 8.42
C GLU A 183 8.69 -1.16 9.16
N HIS A 184 8.08 -0.05 9.49
CA HIS A 184 6.85 0.04 10.27
C HIS A 184 5.72 -0.83 9.71
N ASN A 185 5.43 -0.70 8.41
CA ASN A 185 4.38 -1.47 7.77
C ASN A 185 4.69 -2.98 7.78
N LEU A 186 5.94 -3.36 7.55
CA LEU A 186 6.37 -4.76 7.60
C LEU A 186 6.22 -5.37 8.99
N ARG A 187 6.62 -4.63 10.05
CA ARG A 187 6.42 -5.08 11.44
C ARG A 187 4.94 -5.32 11.74
N ASN A 188 4.05 -4.45 11.27
CA ASN A 188 2.61 -4.61 11.44
C ASN A 188 2.09 -5.89 10.76
N LEU A 189 2.51 -6.14 9.51
CA LEU A 189 2.13 -7.33 8.76
C LEU A 189 2.58 -8.61 9.47
N TYR A 190 3.88 -8.69 9.83
CA TYR A 190 4.44 -9.87 10.48
C TYR A 190 3.88 -10.11 11.87
N ARG A 191 3.62 -9.07 12.65
CA ARG A 191 2.93 -9.20 13.92
C ARG A 191 1.57 -9.86 13.76
N ARG A 192 0.77 -9.39 12.79
CA ARG A 192 -0.55 -9.98 12.52
C ARG A 192 -0.45 -11.41 11.99
N TRP A 193 0.53 -11.67 11.14
CA TRP A 193 0.81 -13.03 10.64
C TRP A 193 1.16 -13.98 11.78
N THR A 194 2.02 -13.57 12.72
CA THR A 194 2.39 -14.37 13.89
C THR A 194 1.17 -14.71 14.73
N GLU A 195 0.30 -13.73 15.02
CA GLU A 195 -0.95 -13.96 15.73
C GLU A 195 -1.82 -15.04 15.07
N PHE A 196 -1.91 -15.06 13.76
CA PHE A 196 -2.64 -16.08 13.01
C PHE A 196 -1.97 -17.44 13.09
N MET A 197 -0.65 -17.50 13.06
CA MET A 197 0.09 -18.76 13.15
C MET A 197 0.07 -19.38 14.54
N GLU A 198 -0.02 -18.56 15.58
CA GLU A 198 -0.03 -19.00 16.97
C GLU A 198 -1.45 -19.31 17.49
N ALA A 199 -2.48 -18.75 16.87
CA ALA A 199 -3.85 -18.98 17.28
C ALA A 199 -4.31 -20.40 16.94
N GLY A 200 -4.77 -21.13 17.96
CA GLY A 200 -5.32 -22.48 17.77
C GLY A 200 -6.73 -22.52 17.14
N SER A 201 -7.43 -21.38 17.09
CA SER A 201 -8.77 -21.27 16.48
C SER A 201 -9.11 -19.82 16.12
N TRP A 202 -10.19 -19.64 15.36
CA TRP A 202 -10.73 -18.30 15.04
C TRP A 202 -11.29 -17.59 16.26
N GLU A 203 -11.83 -18.32 17.22
CA GLU A 203 -12.34 -17.81 18.48
C GLU A 203 -11.21 -17.25 19.34
N ALA A 204 -10.06 -17.90 19.33
CA ALA A 204 -8.86 -17.42 20.04
C ALA A 204 -8.41 -16.04 19.51
N LEU A 205 -8.39 -15.85 18.20
CA LEU A 205 -8.13 -14.56 17.55
C LEU A 205 -9.16 -13.48 17.94
N ALA A 206 -10.44 -13.83 18.00
CA ALA A 206 -11.51 -12.91 18.39
C ALA A 206 -11.42 -12.49 19.87
N THR A 207 -10.99 -13.40 20.73
CA THR A 207 -10.79 -13.14 22.16
C THR A 207 -9.62 -12.20 22.39
N TRP A 208 -8.53 -12.40 21.69
CA TRP A 208 -7.37 -11.52 21.75
C TRP A 208 -7.73 -10.06 21.40
N ARG A 209 -8.53 -9.83 20.37
CA ARG A 209 -9.02 -8.48 19.99
C ARG A 209 -9.81 -7.78 21.09
N ARG A 210 -10.62 -8.52 21.83
CA ARG A 210 -11.39 -7.95 22.96
C ARG A 210 -10.48 -7.56 24.11
N ASN A 211 -9.51 -8.40 24.43
CA ASN A 211 -8.56 -8.16 25.50
C ASN A 211 -7.60 -6.99 25.18
N ALA A 212 -7.13 -6.88 23.93
CA ALA A 212 -6.29 -5.77 23.51
C ALA A 212 -7.03 -4.42 23.59
N LYS A 213 -8.33 -4.38 23.28
CA LYS A 213 -9.16 -3.18 23.46
C LYS A 213 -9.40 -2.81 24.91
N ALA A 214 -9.54 -3.80 25.80
CA ALA A 214 -9.69 -3.57 27.23
C ALA A 214 -8.40 -3.02 27.84
N MET A 215 -7.24 -3.57 27.45
CA MET A 215 -5.93 -3.11 27.92
C MET A 215 -5.53 -1.71 27.40
N ALA A 216 -6.05 -1.31 26.25
CA ALA A 216 -5.82 0.03 25.69
C ALA A 216 -6.77 1.09 26.26
N ALA A 217 -7.77 0.68 27.05
CA ALA A 217 -8.74 1.55 27.70
C ALA A 217 -8.43 1.79 29.21
N GLU A 218 -7.43 1.10 29.75
CA GLU A 218 -6.85 1.29 31.07
C GLU A 218 -5.60 2.18 31.02
#